data_3c3e22a710a3022cc6a9dacc1a138bd1
#
_entry.id   3c3e22a710a3022cc6a9dacc1a138bd1
#
_cell.length_a   1.000
_cell.length_b   1.000
_cell.length_c   1.000
_cell.angle_alpha   90.00
_cell.angle_beta   90.00
_cell.angle_gamma   90.00
#
_symmetry.space_group_name_H-M   'P 1'
#
loop_
_entity.id
_entity.type
_entity.pdbx_description
1 polymer ?
#
loop_
_entity_poly.entity_id
_entity_poly.type
_entity_poly.pdbx_seq_one_letter_code
_entity_poly.pdbx_strand_id
1 'polypeptide(L)'
;MTVDVTEAFRVVDLAGVLCNGALGATIARQRRFDFVGFTVLGVVSGLAGGVLRDVMLQVGQPVALTDPAYLITAMIGVLAAQLIRMEGRRWRWPMIGADALALGAWAATGTIKAQIVGLGWLPSLFLGVVTAVGGGMVRDICIGQVPAVLGGNTLYATAAATASAAILLTPVQVRSTWGMGLGIAIGGGLSLIARWRQWRLPVDADVHLSADQLRALIRRSERAGAKAEKKRAAGKGRGVRPPDRRAAR
;
A
#
# COMPACT_ATOMS: atom_id res chain seq x y z
N MET A 1 -8.78 30.60 4.72
CA MET A 1 -9.26 29.37 5.36
C MET A 1 -8.13 28.35 5.27
N THR A 2 -7.23 28.30 6.24
CA THR A 2 -6.21 27.26 6.35
C THR A 2 -6.93 26.02 6.90
N VAL A 3 -7.30 25.10 6.01
CA VAL A 3 -7.77 23.77 6.44
C VAL A 3 -6.60 23.15 7.17
N ASP A 4 -6.78 22.87 8.47
CA ASP A 4 -5.76 22.16 9.23
C ASP A 4 -5.51 20.82 8.55
N VAL A 5 -4.27 20.53 8.20
CA VAL A 5 -3.87 19.32 7.49
C VAL A 5 -4.37 18.07 8.25
N THR A 6 -4.42 18.15 9.58
CA THR A 6 -4.94 17.10 10.46
C THR A 6 -6.43 16.84 10.23
N GLU A 7 -7.22 17.89 10.08
CA GLU A 7 -8.66 17.77 9.82
C GLU A 7 -8.94 17.22 8.41
N ALA A 8 -8.17 17.64 7.40
CA ALA A 8 -8.29 17.09 6.05
C ALA A 8 -7.99 15.58 6.02
N PHE A 9 -6.94 15.15 6.72
CA PHE A 9 -6.61 13.73 6.87
C PHE A 9 -7.76 12.95 7.52
N ARG A 10 -8.32 13.49 8.60
CA ARG A 10 -9.43 12.87 9.32
C ARG A 10 -10.67 12.71 8.45
N VAL A 11 -11.04 13.76 7.70
CA VAL A 11 -12.21 13.72 6.80
C VAL A 11 -12.04 12.66 5.71
N VAL A 12 -10.87 12.60 5.08
CA VAL A 12 -10.59 11.62 4.02
C VAL A 12 -10.55 10.19 4.59
N ASP A 13 -9.97 10.01 5.78
CA ASP A 13 -9.94 8.71 6.46
C ASP A 13 -11.37 8.23 6.80
N LEU A 14 -12.21 9.11 7.36
CA LEU A 14 -13.62 8.82 7.65
C LEU A 14 -14.42 8.52 6.38
N ALA A 15 -14.18 9.23 5.27
CA ALA A 15 -14.82 8.91 3.99
C ALA A 15 -14.44 7.50 3.51
N GLY A 16 -13.18 7.10 3.68
CA GLY A 16 -12.73 5.73 3.42
C GLY A 16 -13.45 4.70 4.29
N VAL A 17 -13.61 4.99 5.59
CA VAL A 17 -14.34 4.14 6.55
C VAL A 17 -15.80 3.97 6.14
N LEU A 18 -16.47 5.08 5.76
CA LEU A 18 -17.86 5.05 5.28
C LEU A 18 -18.01 4.13 4.07
N CYS A 19 -17.19 4.34 3.05
CA CYS A 19 -17.22 3.59 1.80
C CYS A 19 -16.96 2.09 2.01
N ASN A 20 -15.93 1.76 2.80
CA ASN A 20 -15.59 0.36 3.05
C ASN A 20 -16.55 -0.32 4.04
N GLY A 21 -17.13 0.43 4.97
CA GLY A 21 -18.22 -0.05 5.81
C GLY A 21 -19.44 -0.45 4.99
N ALA A 22 -19.86 0.41 4.06
CA ALA A 22 -20.94 0.11 3.13
C ALA A 22 -20.61 -1.06 2.19
N LEU A 23 -19.38 -1.14 1.69
CA LEU A 23 -18.90 -2.24 0.84
C LEU A 23 -18.92 -3.58 1.60
N GLY A 24 -18.39 -3.62 2.82
CA GLY A 24 -18.40 -4.81 3.67
C GLY A 24 -19.83 -5.30 3.97
N ALA A 25 -20.71 -4.37 4.33
CA ALA A 25 -22.12 -4.66 4.57
C ALA A 25 -22.83 -5.19 3.31
N THR A 26 -22.55 -4.62 2.13
CA THR A 26 -23.09 -5.11 0.85
C THR A 26 -22.65 -6.55 0.57
N ILE A 27 -21.38 -6.88 0.84
CA ILE A 27 -20.85 -8.24 0.69
C ILE A 27 -21.50 -9.20 1.68
N ALA A 28 -21.70 -8.78 2.95
CA ALA A 28 -22.41 -9.58 3.96
C ALA A 28 -23.83 -9.94 3.52
N ARG A 29 -24.53 -8.97 2.90
CA ARG A 29 -25.88 -9.21 2.32
C ARG A 29 -25.84 -10.26 1.22
N GLN A 30 -24.89 -10.17 0.30
CA GLN A 30 -24.74 -11.16 -0.79
C GLN A 30 -24.45 -12.57 -0.25
N ARG A 31 -23.85 -12.67 0.95
CA ARG A 31 -23.59 -13.91 1.67
C ARG A 31 -24.75 -14.36 2.58
N ARG A 32 -25.85 -13.60 2.60
CA ARG A 32 -27.04 -13.88 3.42
C ARG A 32 -26.73 -13.96 4.91
N PHE A 33 -25.82 -13.10 5.41
CA PHE A 33 -25.57 -12.98 6.84
C PHE A 33 -26.79 -12.37 7.53
N ASP A 34 -26.98 -12.73 8.80
CA ASP A 34 -27.98 -12.10 9.66
C ASP A 34 -27.62 -10.63 9.96
N PHE A 35 -28.48 -9.94 10.66
CA PHE A 35 -28.27 -8.51 10.98
C PHE A 35 -26.98 -8.26 11.76
N VAL A 36 -26.60 -9.16 12.68
CA VAL A 36 -25.38 -9.04 13.46
C VAL A 36 -24.15 -9.24 12.59
N GLY A 37 -24.11 -10.32 11.82
CA GLY A 37 -23.01 -10.61 10.89
C GLY A 37 -22.87 -9.52 9.81
N PHE A 38 -23.99 -8.99 9.30
CA PHE A 38 -24.01 -7.86 8.37
C PHE A 38 -23.34 -6.62 8.98
N THR A 39 -23.70 -6.28 10.22
CA THR A 39 -23.16 -5.12 10.92
C THR A 39 -21.69 -5.30 11.25
N VAL A 40 -21.32 -6.45 11.82
CA VAL A 40 -19.93 -6.76 12.18
C VAL A 40 -19.03 -6.72 10.96
N LEU A 41 -19.42 -7.35 9.86
CA LEU A 41 -18.58 -7.38 8.66
C LEU A 41 -18.39 -5.99 8.04
N GLY A 42 -19.44 -5.15 8.05
CA GLY A 42 -19.34 -3.78 7.59
C GLY A 42 -18.39 -2.95 8.46
N VAL A 43 -18.56 -2.99 9.78
CA VAL A 43 -17.69 -2.27 10.73
C VAL A 43 -16.23 -2.74 10.61
N VAL A 44 -16.00 -4.04 10.59
CA VAL A 44 -14.66 -4.63 10.44
C VAL A 44 -14.03 -4.21 9.11
N SER A 45 -14.79 -4.27 8.01
CA SER A 45 -14.28 -3.87 6.70
C SER A 45 -13.83 -2.40 6.67
N GLY A 46 -14.59 -1.51 7.33
CA GLY A 46 -14.27 -0.08 7.39
C GLY A 46 -13.10 0.26 8.30
N LEU A 47 -12.94 -0.44 9.42
CA LEU A 47 -11.99 -0.04 10.47
C LEU A 47 -10.70 -0.86 10.48
N ALA A 48 -10.69 -2.10 10.00
CA ALA A 48 -9.57 -3.02 10.21
C ALA A 48 -8.25 -2.52 9.61
N GLY A 49 -8.25 -1.84 8.47
CA GLY A 49 -7.03 -1.28 7.89
C GLY A 49 -6.37 -0.23 8.77
N GLY A 50 -7.19 0.69 9.33
CA GLY A 50 -6.74 1.70 10.29
C GLY A 50 -6.29 1.10 11.62
N VAL A 51 -7.03 0.12 12.13
CA VAL A 51 -6.66 -0.59 13.38
C VAL A 51 -5.33 -1.33 13.20
N LEU A 52 -5.14 -2.07 12.10
CA LEU A 52 -3.87 -2.74 11.81
C LEU A 52 -2.71 -1.75 11.75
N ARG A 53 -2.89 -0.63 11.07
CA ARG A 53 -1.90 0.45 11.02
C ARG A 53 -1.53 0.93 12.42
N ASP A 54 -2.52 1.31 13.22
CA ASP A 54 -2.28 1.93 14.52
C ASP A 54 -1.68 0.94 15.53
N VAL A 55 -2.10 -0.34 15.49
CA VAL A 55 -1.50 -1.42 16.28
C VAL A 55 -0.04 -1.66 15.88
N MET A 56 0.29 -1.63 14.58
CA MET A 56 1.67 -1.80 14.11
C MET A 56 2.56 -0.61 14.46
N LEU A 57 2.02 0.60 14.48
CA LEU A 57 2.75 1.80 14.88
C LEU A 57 3.04 1.85 16.38
N GLN A 58 2.19 1.23 17.21
CA GLN A 58 2.30 1.24 18.68
C GLN A 58 2.43 2.65 19.30
N VAL A 59 1.81 3.64 18.68
CA VAL A 59 1.80 5.02 19.16
C VAL A 59 0.41 5.35 19.69
N GLY A 60 0.17 5.04 20.93
CA GLY A 60 -1.14 5.18 21.57
C GLY A 60 -2.13 4.09 21.17
N GLN A 61 -3.40 4.31 21.53
CA GLN A 61 -4.49 3.41 21.15
C GLN A 61 -4.94 3.65 19.71
N PRO A 62 -5.49 2.64 19.03
CA PRO A 62 -6.05 2.82 17.70
C PRO A 62 -7.09 3.95 17.65
N VAL A 63 -7.02 4.81 16.64
CA VAL A 63 -7.94 5.96 16.49
C VAL A 63 -9.40 5.51 16.43
N ALA A 64 -9.67 4.33 15.91
CA ALA A 64 -11.01 3.73 15.90
C ALA A 64 -11.62 3.53 17.31
N LEU A 65 -10.79 3.48 18.36
CA LEU A 65 -11.22 3.32 19.75
C LEU A 65 -11.22 4.66 20.53
N THR A 66 -10.43 5.64 20.08
CA THR A 66 -10.27 6.93 20.76
C THR A 66 -11.14 8.04 20.19
N ASP A 67 -11.47 7.97 18.88
CA ASP A 67 -12.37 8.91 18.22
C ASP A 67 -13.69 8.22 17.84
N PRO A 68 -14.81 8.52 18.56
CA PRO A 68 -16.12 7.91 18.27
C PRO A 68 -16.59 8.11 16.83
N ALA A 69 -16.11 9.17 16.14
CA ALA A 69 -16.49 9.45 14.76
C ALA A 69 -16.19 8.27 13.82
N TYR A 70 -15.13 7.50 14.07
CA TYR A 70 -14.78 6.35 13.24
C TYR A 70 -15.82 5.22 13.31
N LEU A 71 -16.21 4.86 14.53
CA LEU A 71 -17.21 3.82 14.74
C LEU A 71 -18.60 4.28 14.24
N ILE A 72 -18.98 5.53 14.53
CA ILE A 72 -20.23 6.12 14.04
C ILE A 72 -20.25 6.13 12.51
N THR A 73 -19.16 6.53 11.87
CA THR A 73 -19.07 6.58 10.40
C THR A 73 -19.14 5.19 9.78
N ALA A 74 -18.49 4.18 10.39
CA ALA A 74 -18.63 2.79 9.96
C ALA A 74 -20.09 2.31 10.06
N MET A 75 -20.77 2.63 11.15
CA MET A 75 -22.19 2.31 11.35
C MET A 75 -23.10 3.03 10.35
N ILE A 76 -22.81 4.29 10.02
CA ILE A 76 -23.55 5.02 8.97
C ILE A 76 -23.36 4.32 7.62
N GLY A 77 -22.15 3.87 7.29
CA GLY A 77 -21.91 3.09 6.07
C GLY A 77 -22.71 1.78 6.01
N VAL A 78 -22.74 1.06 7.13
CA VAL A 78 -23.56 -0.15 7.31
C VAL A 78 -25.05 0.18 7.12
N LEU A 79 -25.56 1.22 7.78
CA LEU A 79 -26.95 1.63 7.68
C LEU A 79 -27.31 2.08 6.25
N ALA A 80 -26.43 2.83 5.61
CA ALA A 80 -26.61 3.23 4.21
C ALA A 80 -26.73 2.00 3.29
N ALA A 81 -25.88 0.99 3.47
CA ALA A 81 -25.99 -0.26 2.73
C ALA A 81 -27.26 -1.04 3.08
N GLN A 82 -27.77 -0.93 4.31
CA GLN A 82 -29.04 -1.57 4.71
C GLN A 82 -30.25 -0.91 4.05
N LEU A 83 -30.29 0.40 4.02
CA LEU A 83 -31.42 1.17 3.46
C LEU A 83 -31.38 1.22 1.94
N ILE A 84 -30.19 1.33 1.37
CA ILE A 84 -29.99 1.42 -0.08
C ILE A 84 -29.45 0.06 -0.56
N ARG A 85 -30.23 -0.63 -1.40
CA ARG A 85 -29.74 -1.86 -2.04
C ARG A 85 -28.66 -1.52 -3.04
N MET A 86 -27.39 -1.46 -2.55
CA MET A 86 -26.22 -1.15 -3.37
C MET A 86 -25.75 -2.37 -4.18
N GLU A 87 -26.70 -3.01 -4.85
CA GLU A 87 -26.47 -4.21 -5.64
C GLU A 87 -26.77 -3.96 -7.13
N GLY A 88 -26.20 -4.82 -7.98
CA GLY A 88 -26.45 -4.77 -9.41
C GLY A 88 -25.51 -3.85 -10.18
N ARG A 89 -25.75 -3.79 -11.49
CA ARG A 89 -24.85 -3.15 -12.47
C ARG A 89 -24.66 -1.65 -12.26
N ARG A 90 -25.69 -0.95 -11.77
CA ARG A 90 -25.65 0.52 -11.54
C ARG A 90 -24.73 0.92 -10.39
N TRP A 91 -24.58 0.06 -9.37
CA TRP A 91 -23.74 0.32 -8.19
C TRP A 91 -22.31 -0.15 -8.35
N ARG A 92 -22.04 -0.97 -9.35
CA ARG A 92 -20.70 -1.54 -9.58
C ARG A 92 -19.61 -0.47 -9.71
N TRP A 93 -19.81 0.51 -10.56
CA TRP A 93 -18.79 1.56 -10.79
C TRP A 93 -18.67 2.56 -9.64
N PRO A 94 -19.74 3.07 -9.03
CA PRO A 94 -19.65 3.88 -7.81
C PRO A 94 -18.89 3.16 -6.69
N MET A 95 -19.14 1.89 -6.43
CA MET A 95 -18.44 1.13 -5.39
C MET A 95 -16.98 0.90 -5.73
N ILE A 96 -16.65 0.58 -6.99
CA ILE A 96 -15.26 0.48 -7.45
C ILE A 96 -14.52 1.82 -7.28
N GLY A 97 -15.17 2.92 -7.62
CA GLY A 97 -14.61 4.27 -7.46
C GLY A 97 -14.36 4.61 -5.99
N ALA A 98 -15.33 4.35 -5.12
CA ALA A 98 -15.20 4.57 -3.69
C ALA A 98 -14.06 3.74 -3.06
N ASP A 99 -13.96 2.45 -3.42
CA ASP A 99 -12.88 1.55 -2.99
C ASP A 99 -11.51 2.03 -3.50
N ALA A 100 -11.43 2.48 -4.75
CA ALA A 100 -10.19 2.99 -5.34
C ALA A 100 -9.72 4.30 -4.65
N LEU A 101 -10.64 5.21 -4.34
CA LEU A 101 -10.35 6.43 -3.59
C LEU A 101 -9.87 6.11 -2.17
N ALA A 102 -10.55 5.21 -1.48
CA ALA A 102 -10.18 4.76 -0.14
C ALA A 102 -8.79 4.11 -0.15
N LEU A 103 -8.48 3.26 -1.13
CA LEU A 103 -7.17 2.64 -1.30
C LEU A 103 -6.05 3.68 -1.36
N GLY A 104 -6.19 4.69 -2.22
CA GLY A 104 -5.19 5.74 -2.38
C GLY A 104 -5.02 6.59 -1.12
N ALA A 105 -6.13 6.95 -0.48
CA ALA A 105 -6.15 7.71 0.76
C ALA A 105 -5.48 6.96 1.91
N TRP A 106 -5.78 5.67 2.05
CA TRP A 106 -5.21 4.84 3.11
C TRP A 106 -3.75 4.48 2.88
N ALA A 107 -3.34 4.28 1.63
CA ALA A 107 -1.92 4.18 1.29
C ALA A 107 -1.16 5.44 1.72
N ALA A 108 -1.73 6.62 1.47
CA ALA A 108 -1.14 7.89 1.89
C ALA A 108 -1.11 8.03 3.41
N THR A 109 -2.23 7.81 4.08
CA THR A 109 -2.35 7.94 5.54
C THR A 109 -1.37 7.01 6.25
N GLY A 110 -1.28 5.74 5.83
CA GLY A 110 -0.36 4.77 6.40
C GLY A 110 1.10 5.16 6.21
N THR A 111 1.48 5.56 5.00
CA THR A 111 2.85 5.98 4.67
C THR A 111 3.26 7.24 5.44
N ILE A 112 2.40 8.27 5.47
CA ILE A 112 2.70 9.55 6.12
C ILE A 112 2.77 9.39 7.64
N LYS A 113 1.81 8.67 8.26
CA LYS A 113 1.86 8.40 9.71
C LYS A 113 3.12 7.64 10.11
N ALA A 114 3.54 6.65 9.33
CA ALA A 114 4.78 5.92 9.57
C ALA A 114 6.02 6.84 9.53
N GLN A 115 6.04 7.78 8.59
CA GLN A 115 7.14 8.77 8.49
C GLN A 115 7.14 9.77 9.66
N ILE A 116 5.96 10.20 10.12
CA ILE A 116 5.82 11.11 11.27
C ILE A 116 6.40 10.45 12.54
N VAL A 117 6.20 9.14 12.70
CA VAL A 117 6.75 8.36 13.84
C VAL A 117 8.25 8.09 13.68
N GLY A 118 8.86 8.45 12.54
CA GLY A 118 10.30 8.30 12.29
C GLY A 118 10.69 6.95 11.68
N LEU A 119 9.75 6.18 11.15
CA LEU A 119 10.08 4.93 10.46
C LEU A 119 10.80 5.21 9.14
N GLY A 120 11.72 4.32 8.78
CA GLY A 120 12.44 4.37 7.51
C GLY A 120 11.51 4.19 6.29
N TRP A 121 12.04 4.40 5.09
CA TRP A 121 11.26 4.37 3.86
C TRP A 121 10.56 3.03 3.60
N LEU A 122 11.23 1.90 3.84
CA LEU A 122 10.69 0.57 3.57
C LEU A 122 9.55 0.18 4.53
N PRO A 123 9.67 0.33 5.87
CA PRO A 123 8.55 0.16 6.78
C PRO A 123 7.38 1.10 6.50
N SER A 124 7.64 2.35 6.08
CA SER A 124 6.59 3.31 5.74
C SER A 124 5.82 2.90 4.48
N LEU A 125 6.52 2.42 3.46
CA LEU A 125 5.90 1.85 2.26
C LEU A 125 5.04 0.64 2.62
N PHE A 126 5.60 -0.29 3.40
CA PHE A 126 4.88 -1.48 3.84
C PHE A 126 3.60 -1.14 4.62
N LEU A 127 3.70 -0.21 5.58
CA LEU A 127 2.56 0.21 6.39
C LEU A 127 1.47 0.91 5.56
N GLY A 128 1.87 1.69 4.54
CA GLY A 128 0.94 2.26 3.58
C GLY A 128 0.15 1.19 2.83
N VAL A 129 0.83 0.16 2.35
CA VAL A 129 0.19 -0.98 1.68
C VAL A 129 -0.73 -1.73 2.64
N VAL A 130 -0.26 -2.09 3.83
CA VAL A 130 -1.06 -2.80 4.84
C VAL A 130 -2.31 -2.00 5.22
N THR A 131 -2.19 -0.70 5.41
CA THR A 131 -3.34 0.16 5.71
C THR A 131 -4.37 0.13 4.59
N ALA A 132 -3.92 0.23 3.35
CA ALA A 132 -4.79 0.29 2.17
C ALA A 132 -5.53 -1.02 1.90
N VAL A 133 -4.86 -2.16 2.06
CA VAL A 133 -5.45 -3.48 1.73
C VAL A 133 -6.03 -4.19 2.95
N GLY A 134 -5.67 -3.77 4.16
CA GLY A 134 -5.97 -4.48 5.41
C GLY A 134 -7.46 -4.67 5.67
N GLY A 135 -8.26 -3.64 5.45
CA GLY A 135 -9.72 -3.72 5.64
C GLY A 135 -10.37 -4.80 4.75
N GLY A 136 -10.02 -4.80 3.46
CA GLY A 136 -10.47 -5.82 2.50
C GLY A 136 -9.95 -7.22 2.84
N MET A 137 -8.70 -7.32 3.27
CA MET A 137 -8.08 -8.60 3.63
C MET A 137 -8.77 -9.22 4.86
N VAL A 138 -8.97 -8.46 5.92
CA VAL A 138 -9.65 -8.96 7.13
C VAL A 138 -11.10 -9.34 6.80
N ARG A 139 -11.81 -8.51 6.04
CA ARG A 139 -13.16 -8.83 5.55
C ARG A 139 -13.19 -10.17 4.82
N ASP A 140 -12.29 -10.37 3.86
CA ASP A 140 -12.26 -11.59 3.03
C ASP A 140 -11.96 -12.83 3.89
N ILE A 141 -11.07 -12.72 4.89
CA ILE A 141 -10.79 -13.77 5.88
C ILE A 141 -12.05 -14.07 6.72
N CYS A 142 -12.77 -13.06 7.20
CA CYS A 142 -13.99 -13.24 7.98
C CYS A 142 -15.09 -14.00 7.23
N ILE A 143 -15.14 -13.88 5.90
CA ILE A 143 -16.10 -14.62 5.07
C ILE A 143 -15.54 -15.95 4.53
N GLY A 144 -14.38 -16.38 5.01
CA GLY A 144 -13.75 -17.66 4.61
C GLY A 144 -13.25 -17.66 3.16
N GLN A 145 -12.87 -16.51 2.61
CA GLN A 145 -12.32 -16.39 1.25
C GLN A 145 -10.83 -16.09 1.29
N VAL A 146 -10.13 -16.57 0.26
CA VAL A 146 -8.75 -16.13 0.02
C VAL A 146 -8.79 -14.62 -0.28
N PRO A 147 -8.07 -13.79 0.49
CA PRO A 147 -8.06 -12.35 0.26
C PRO A 147 -7.72 -12.00 -1.18
N ALA A 148 -8.51 -11.11 -1.77
CA ALA A 148 -8.34 -10.71 -3.16
C ALA A 148 -6.94 -10.16 -3.47
N VAL A 149 -6.23 -9.65 -2.47
CA VAL A 149 -4.85 -9.16 -2.59
C VAL A 149 -3.84 -10.27 -2.87
N LEU A 150 -4.12 -11.52 -2.48
CA LEU A 150 -3.21 -12.66 -2.59
C LEU A 150 -3.30 -13.41 -3.92
N GLY A 151 -4.30 -13.13 -4.75
CA GLY A 151 -4.39 -13.76 -6.06
C GLY A 151 -5.58 -13.32 -6.90
N GLY A 152 -5.37 -13.23 -8.20
CA GLY A 152 -6.43 -13.00 -9.19
C GLY A 152 -7.05 -11.61 -9.25
N ASN A 153 -6.65 -10.67 -8.39
CA ASN A 153 -7.17 -9.30 -8.41
C ASN A 153 -6.35 -8.38 -9.33
N THR A 154 -6.99 -7.31 -9.77
CA THR A 154 -6.38 -6.27 -10.60
C THR A 154 -5.48 -5.39 -9.73
N LEU A 155 -4.17 -5.49 -9.87
CA LEU A 155 -3.11 -4.60 -9.35
C LEU A 155 -3.42 -3.79 -8.06
N TYR A 156 -4.21 -4.38 -7.11
CA TYR A 156 -4.72 -3.64 -5.95
C TYR A 156 -3.60 -3.27 -4.97
N ALA A 157 -2.80 -4.26 -4.54
CA ALA A 157 -1.66 -4.00 -3.66
C ALA A 157 -0.54 -3.24 -4.38
N THR A 158 -0.34 -3.47 -5.68
CA THR A 158 0.64 -2.72 -6.48
C THR A 158 0.26 -1.25 -6.63
N ALA A 159 -1.03 -0.94 -6.76
CA ALA A 159 -1.50 0.44 -6.77
C ALA A 159 -1.23 1.15 -5.43
N ALA A 160 -1.49 0.47 -4.30
CA ALA A 160 -1.16 0.98 -2.98
C ALA A 160 0.36 1.18 -2.80
N ALA A 161 1.17 0.22 -3.23
CA ALA A 161 2.63 0.31 -3.16
C ALA A 161 3.18 1.46 -4.04
N THR A 162 2.63 1.63 -5.24
CA THR A 162 3.02 2.72 -6.14
C THR A 162 2.66 4.08 -5.55
N ALA A 163 1.47 4.22 -4.93
CA ALA A 163 1.07 5.44 -4.23
C ALA A 163 2.01 5.74 -3.05
N SER A 164 2.27 4.74 -2.21
CA SER A 164 3.18 4.88 -1.07
C SER A 164 4.60 5.27 -1.51
N ALA A 165 5.13 4.63 -2.55
CA ALA A 165 6.44 4.96 -3.12
C ALA A 165 6.48 6.41 -3.66
N ALA A 166 5.46 6.83 -4.40
CA ALA A 166 5.36 8.19 -4.92
C ALA A 166 5.35 9.24 -3.80
N ILE A 167 4.62 8.96 -2.70
CA ILE A 167 4.59 9.84 -1.53
C ILE A 167 5.98 9.92 -0.87
N LEU A 168 6.70 8.82 -0.77
CA LEU A 168 8.04 8.80 -0.20
C LEU A 168 9.06 9.58 -1.04
N LEU A 169 8.84 9.68 -2.34
CA LEU A 169 9.68 10.49 -3.26
C LEU A 169 9.38 11.99 -3.18
N THR A 170 8.24 12.41 -2.58
CA THR A 170 7.96 13.84 -2.39
C THR A 170 8.79 14.44 -1.26
N PRO A 171 9.22 15.72 -1.36
CA PRO A 171 9.91 16.40 -0.29
C PRO A 171 9.10 16.40 1.01
N VAL A 172 9.77 16.23 2.15
CA VAL A 172 9.13 16.12 3.48
C VAL A 172 8.24 17.34 3.79
N GLN A 173 8.67 18.54 3.36
CA GLN A 173 8.00 19.81 3.61
C GLN A 173 6.58 19.89 3.01
N VAL A 174 6.36 19.24 1.88
CA VAL A 174 5.07 19.28 1.17
C VAL A 174 4.28 17.97 1.27
N ARG A 175 4.90 16.94 1.84
CA ARG A 175 4.32 15.59 1.93
C ARG A 175 3.04 15.54 2.75
N SER A 176 3.00 16.26 3.87
CA SER A 176 1.81 16.34 4.71
C SER A 176 0.64 17.06 4.02
N THR A 177 0.92 18.04 3.16
CA THR A 177 -0.11 18.84 2.48
C THR A 177 -0.61 18.17 1.20
N TRP A 178 0.31 17.70 0.34
CA TRP A 178 -0.03 17.16 -0.98
C TRP A 178 -0.03 15.64 -1.07
N GLY A 179 0.58 14.95 -0.08
CA GLY A 179 0.73 13.50 -0.10
C GLY A 179 -0.59 12.74 -0.16
N MET A 180 -1.63 13.24 0.51
CA MET A 180 -2.97 12.65 0.47
C MET A 180 -3.56 12.73 -0.94
N GLY A 181 -3.53 13.93 -1.55
CA GLY A 181 -4.00 14.12 -2.93
C GLY A 181 -3.22 13.27 -3.93
N LEU A 182 -1.90 13.20 -3.77
CA LEU A 182 -1.03 12.37 -4.59
C LEU A 182 -1.35 10.87 -4.45
N GLY A 183 -1.55 10.41 -3.21
CA GLY A 183 -1.94 9.02 -2.93
C GLY A 183 -3.28 8.66 -3.58
N ILE A 184 -4.27 9.53 -3.46
CA ILE A 184 -5.58 9.34 -4.09
C ILE A 184 -5.45 9.33 -5.62
N ALA A 185 -4.71 10.29 -6.19
CA ALA A 185 -4.54 10.40 -7.64
C ALA A 185 -3.81 9.19 -8.23
N ILE A 186 -2.69 8.78 -7.62
CA ILE A 186 -1.87 7.67 -8.13
C ILE A 186 -2.48 6.32 -7.76
N GLY A 187 -2.76 6.08 -6.46
CA GLY A 187 -3.28 4.80 -6.00
C GLY A 187 -4.70 4.53 -6.49
N GLY A 188 -5.59 5.52 -6.29
CA GLY A 188 -6.96 5.44 -6.75
C GLY A 188 -7.04 5.38 -8.27
N GLY A 189 -6.33 6.25 -8.97
CA GLY A 189 -6.27 6.29 -10.43
C GLY A 189 -5.75 4.99 -11.04
N LEU A 190 -4.62 4.48 -10.54
CA LEU A 190 -4.03 3.22 -11.01
C LEU A 190 -4.96 2.02 -10.73
N SER A 191 -5.55 1.94 -9.54
CA SER A 191 -6.52 0.90 -9.19
C SER A 191 -7.74 0.93 -10.12
N LEU A 192 -8.26 2.11 -10.41
CA LEU A 192 -9.41 2.30 -11.29
C LEU A 192 -9.09 1.90 -12.74
N ILE A 193 -7.95 2.37 -13.26
CA ILE A 193 -7.47 2.02 -14.62
C ILE A 193 -7.22 0.52 -14.73
N ALA A 194 -6.56 -0.09 -13.74
CA ALA A 194 -6.28 -1.51 -13.73
C ALA A 194 -7.57 -2.35 -13.74
N ARG A 195 -8.59 -1.92 -13.01
CA ARG A 195 -9.93 -2.57 -13.04
C ARG A 195 -10.66 -2.35 -14.37
N TRP A 196 -10.55 -1.17 -14.95
CA TRP A 196 -11.15 -0.90 -16.24
C TRP A 196 -10.49 -1.69 -17.38
N ARG A 197 -9.14 -1.75 -17.37
CA ARG A 197 -8.32 -2.49 -18.33
C ARG A 197 -8.21 -3.99 -18.02
N GLN A 198 -8.77 -4.44 -16.88
CA GLN A 198 -8.66 -5.83 -16.41
C GLN A 198 -7.19 -6.31 -16.28
N TRP A 199 -6.28 -5.42 -15.91
CA TRP A 199 -4.88 -5.77 -15.67
C TRP A 199 -4.77 -6.66 -14.45
N ARG A 200 -4.23 -7.85 -14.64
CA ARG A 200 -3.98 -8.83 -13.58
C ARG A 200 -2.51 -9.19 -13.55
N LEU A 201 -1.98 -9.46 -12.35
CA LEU A 201 -0.66 -10.05 -12.23
C LEU A 201 -0.74 -11.52 -12.67
N PRO A 202 0.31 -12.05 -13.33
CA PRO A 202 0.41 -13.48 -13.59
C PRO A 202 0.31 -14.26 -12.29
N VAL A 203 -0.54 -15.27 -12.24
CA VAL A 203 -0.72 -16.12 -11.06
C VAL A 203 0.43 -17.12 -10.93
N ASP A 204 1.03 -17.50 -12.05
CA ASP A 204 2.17 -18.41 -12.12
C ASP A 204 3.44 -17.61 -12.42
N ALA A 205 4.04 -17.09 -11.36
CA ALA A 205 5.43 -16.66 -11.44
C ALA A 205 6.35 -17.90 -11.31
N ASP A 206 6.21 -18.87 -12.21
CA ASP A 206 7.20 -19.92 -12.41
C ASP A 206 8.48 -19.28 -12.94
N VAL A 207 9.16 -18.54 -12.08
CA VAL A 207 10.55 -18.14 -12.31
C VAL A 207 11.41 -19.38 -12.03
N HIS A 208 11.24 -20.40 -12.84
CA HIS A 208 12.19 -21.50 -12.92
C HIS A 208 13.44 -20.97 -13.61
N LEU A 209 14.33 -20.39 -12.80
CA LEU A 209 15.73 -20.28 -13.21
C LEU A 209 16.21 -21.73 -13.41
N SER A 210 16.35 -22.16 -14.66
CA SER A 210 16.92 -23.48 -14.91
C SER A 210 18.30 -23.54 -14.24
N ALA A 211 18.69 -24.72 -13.75
CA ALA A 211 20.01 -24.89 -13.13
C ALA A 211 21.15 -24.35 -14.01
N ASP A 212 20.96 -24.39 -15.34
CA ASP A 212 21.91 -23.85 -16.31
C ASP A 212 21.94 -22.32 -16.36
N GLN A 213 20.77 -21.67 -16.20
CA GLN A 213 20.71 -20.19 -16.09
C GLN A 213 21.35 -19.71 -14.78
N LEU A 214 21.10 -20.41 -13.68
CA LEU A 214 21.73 -20.10 -12.39
C LEU A 214 23.26 -20.27 -12.47
N ARG A 215 23.75 -21.36 -13.06
CA ARG A 215 25.19 -21.60 -13.29
C ARG A 215 25.80 -20.55 -14.21
N ALA A 216 25.07 -20.10 -15.23
CA ALA A 216 25.53 -19.04 -16.13
C ALA A 216 25.64 -17.68 -15.42
N LEU A 217 24.71 -17.33 -14.54
CA LEU A 217 24.77 -16.12 -13.71
C LEU A 217 25.94 -16.16 -12.72
N ILE A 218 26.17 -17.29 -12.05
CA ILE A 218 27.28 -17.48 -11.12
C ILE A 218 28.62 -17.31 -11.88
N ARG A 219 28.80 -17.99 -13.01
CA ARG A 219 30.01 -17.84 -13.83
C ARG A 219 30.22 -16.42 -14.37
N ARG A 220 29.14 -15.68 -14.60
CA ARG A 220 29.21 -14.27 -15.05
C ARG A 220 29.67 -13.35 -13.92
N SER A 221 29.19 -13.58 -12.70
CA SER A 221 29.62 -12.84 -11.51
C SER A 221 31.08 -13.13 -11.14
N GLU A 222 31.51 -14.39 -11.21
CA GLU A 222 32.90 -14.78 -10.99
C GLU A 222 33.84 -14.15 -12.01
N ARG A 223 33.49 -14.16 -13.30
CA ARG A 223 34.27 -13.49 -14.36
C ARG A 223 34.33 -11.96 -14.18
N ALA A 224 33.25 -11.34 -13.68
CA ALA A 224 33.22 -9.91 -13.40
C ALA A 224 34.13 -9.59 -12.20
N GLY A 225 34.11 -10.40 -11.15
CA GLY A 225 34.97 -10.30 -10.00
C GLY A 225 36.47 -10.45 -10.37
N ALA A 226 36.82 -11.49 -11.12
CA ALA A 226 38.19 -11.72 -11.60
C ALA A 226 38.73 -10.59 -12.50
N LYS A 227 37.83 -10.03 -13.37
CA LYS A 227 38.20 -8.84 -14.17
C LYS A 227 38.42 -7.60 -13.33
N ALA A 228 37.60 -7.38 -12.29
CA ALA A 228 37.80 -6.24 -11.38
C ALA A 228 39.11 -6.36 -10.57
N GLU A 229 39.44 -7.56 -10.13
CA GLU A 229 40.67 -7.85 -9.39
C GLU A 229 41.93 -7.67 -10.25
N LYS A 230 41.91 -8.18 -11.50
CA LYS A 230 42.99 -7.92 -12.47
C LYS A 230 43.20 -6.44 -12.79
N LYS A 231 42.08 -5.68 -12.85
CA LYS A 231 42.18 -4.22 -13.09
C LYS A 231 42.75 -3.47 -11.88
N ARG A 232 42.47 -3.92 -10.67
CA ARG A 232 43.04 -3.39 -9.42
C ARG A 232 44.51 -3.74 -9.30
N ALA A 233 44.92 -4.96 -9.66
CA ALA A 233 46.33 -5.39 -9.63
C ALA A 233 47.16 -4.62 -10.68
N ALA A 234 46.65 -4.43 -11.90
CA ALA A 234 47.32 -3.65 -12.94
C ALA A 234 47.45 -2.15 -12.61
N GLY A 235 46.45 -1.59 -11.86
CA GLY A 235 46.50 -0.21 -11.38
C GLY A 235 47.56 0.02 -10.28
N LYS A 236 47.78 -0.97 -9.41
CA LYS A 236 48.80 -0.90 -8.36
C LYS A 236 50.24 -0.98 -8.89
N GLY A 237 50.49 -1.64 -10.03
CA GLY A 237 51.81 -1.77 -10.64
C GLY A 237 52.36 -0.51 -11.37
N ARG A 238 51.50 0.50 -11.60
CA ARG A 238 51.87 1.73 -12.31
C ARG A 238 52.26 2.91 -11.40
N GLY A 239 52.29 2.74 -10.07
CA GLY A 239 52.41 3.84 -9.10
C GLY A 239 53.77 4.04 -8.45
N VAL A 240 54.83 3.29 -8.79
CA VAL A 240 56.15 3.50 -8.16
C VAL A 240 57.20 3.66 -9.24
N ARG A 241 57.38 4.87 -9.77
CA ARG A 241 58.64 5.28 -10.38
C ARG A 241 59.61 5.67 -9.24
N PRO A 242 60.78 5.05 -9.13
CA PRO A 242 61.78 5.50 -8.14
C PRO A 242 62.31 6.92 -8.49
N PRO A 243 62.58 7.75 -7.52
CA PRO A 243 63.09 9.09 -7.77
C PRO A 243 64.43 9.03 -8.48
N ASP A 244 64.57 9.86 -9.52
CA ASP A 244 65.76 10.01 -10.34
C ASP A 244 66.91 10.53 -9.51
N ARG A 245 67.94 9.69 -9.29
CA ARG A 245 69.20 10.01 -8.52
C ARG A 245 70.19 10.84 -9.31
N ARG A 246 69.82 11.75 -10.18
CA ARG A 246 70.68 12.60 -10.98
C ARG A 246 70.54 14.09 -10.77
N ALA A 247 70.25 14.51 -9.55
CA ALA A 247 70.36 15.96 -9.21
C ALA A 247 71.12 16.20 -7.89
N ALA A 248 72.32 15.68 -7.84
CA ALA A 248 73.26 16.06 -6.80
C ALA A 248 74.71 15.88 -7.32
N ARG A 249 75.17 16.84 -8.17
CA ARG A 249 76.54 17.30 -8.32
C ARG A 249 76.53 18.70 -8.89
#